data_4b48caa63fbddf63072aafe6eb431a74
#
_entry.id   4b48caa63fbddf63072aafe6eb431a74
#
_cell.length_a   1.000
_cell.length_b   1.000
_cell.length_c   1.000
_cell.angle_alpha   90.00
_cell.angle_beta   90.00
_cell.angle_gamma   90.00
#
_symmetry.space_group_name_H-M   'P 1'
#
loop_
_entity.id
_entity.type
_entity.pdbx_description
1 polymer ?
#
loop_
_entity_poly.entity_id
_entity_poly.type
_entity_poly.pdbx_seq_one_letter_code
_entity_poly.pdbx_strand_id
1 'polypeptide(L)'
;MKNFWKKTSLLLVTTAMTLSAPLLAWALEHDIVILHTNDIHCGVNDNIGFAGLAQLKKDALAQTPNVALVDAGDAIQGAPLGKLSTGEAVVNIMNAVGYDFCIPGNHEFDYGMARFLELVPQQQAGYYSANFMDLRTKKQVLPGYKLMEFEDKKVAFVGATTPEALTTSTPTFFQDAQGKYIYSFCEDTSGKKLYKQLQKNINAARKQGADFVFIVGHLGMDGTTPQWSSENIAKHTTGVDGIIDGHSHERYERVVQNKKGKDVLLAQTGTKLKTVGQLVITPAGKLETKLITAANGKDAEVQKVIAREMDIYAPLLAQPVGEALVQVHSNDPKTGERIVRNHGCALGDFVADAYKAVLDCDIVLVNGGSIRNELQAGVLTYNDILEAFPFGNMCTVLEASGQQVLDALEMGAMSYPEESGGFMQVAGLSYTIDSSVPSSVMLDEKGNFVKVAGARRVVDVMVDGKPLDVNKIYSVGGNGYILKSAGDGMIMFKGAKLLQDAKISDADAIMEYIQNHLNAKISDKYANAYGDGRITIK
;
A
#
# COMPACT_ATOMS: atom_id res chain seq x y z
N MET A 1 77.81 -74.02 -17.80
CA MET A 1 76.48 -74.52 -17.39
C MET A 1 75.76 -73.39 -16.61
N LYS A 2 74.55 -73.17 -17.00
CA LYS A 2 73.52 -72.29 -16.45
C LYS A 2 73.62 -70.79 -16.81
N ASN A 3 72.80 -70.46 -17.81
CA ASN A 3 72.46 -69.14 -18.29
C ASN A 3 71.62 -68.39 -17.23
N PHE A 4 71.97 -67.08 -17.01
CA PHE A 4 71.11 -66.17 -16.27
C PHE A 4 70.63 -65.05 -17.20
N TRP A 5 69.33 -65.11 -17.54
CA TRP A 5 68.65 -64.08 -18.32
C TRP A 5 68.22 -62.94 -17.36
N LYS A 6 68.73 -61.74 -17.60
CA LYS A 6 68.21 -60.52 -16.96
C LYS A 6 67.06 -59.96 -17.79
N LYS A 7 65.87 -59.97 -17.23
CA LYS A 7 64.76 -59.22 -17.75
C LYS A 7 64.84 -57.78 -17.33
N THR A 8 64.98 -56.87 -18.29
CA THR A 8 64.89 -55.41 -18.07
C THR A 8 63.44 -55.04 -18.24
N SER A 9 62.78 -54.61 -17.16
CA SER A 9 61.42 -54.05 -17.19
C SER A 9 61.49 -52.58 -17.53
N LEU A 10 60.93 -52.19 -18.66
CA LEU A 10 60.79 -50.81 -19.09
C LEU A 10 59.51 -50.24 -18.41
N LEU A 11 59.67 -49.32 -17.47
CA LEU A 11 58.55 -48.62 -16.82
C LEU A 11 58.13 -47.46 -17.71
N LEU A 12 57.01 -47.59 -18.41
CA LEU A 12 56.34 -46.47 -19.10
C LEU A 12 55.60 -45.64 -18.08
N VAL A 13 56.16 -44.45 -17.77
CA VAL A 13 55.46 -43.41 -17.00
C VAL A 13 54.56 -42.63 -17.98
N THR A 14 53.29 -42.94 -18.02
CA THR A 14 52.26 -42.12 -18.71
C THR A 14 51.90 -40.95 -17.81
N THR A 15 52.45 -39.78 -18.07
CA THR A 15 52.03 -38.50 -17.48
C THR A 15 50.67 -38.14 -18.10
N ALA A 16 49.57 -38.37 -17.37
CA ALA A 16 48.27 -37.82 -17.71
C ALA A 16 48.31 -36.30 -17.42
N MET A 17 48.51 -35.50 -18.47
CA MET A 17 48.19 -34.06 -18.40
C MET A 17 46.68 -33.91 -18.33
N THR A 18 46.15 -33.69 -17.12
CA THR A 18 44.80 -33.15 -16.97
C THR A 18 44.83 -31.70 -17.45
N LEU A 19 44.40 -31.47 -18.69
CA LEU A 19 43.99 -30.14 -19.12
C LEU A 19 42.76 -29.77 -18.29
N SER A 20 42.98 -29.05 -17.18
CA SER A 20 41.94 -28.23 -16.56
C SER A 20 41.68 -27.08 -17.53
N ALA A 21 40.71 -27.24 -18.46
CA ALA A 21 40.14 -26.09 -19.12
C ALA A 21 39.65 -25.12 -18.03
N PRO A 22 40.05 -23.84 -18.04
CA PRO A 22 39.40 -22.89 -17.18
C PRO A 22 37.90 -22.93 -17.57
N LEU A 23 37.03 -23.22 -16.61
CA LEU A 23 35.64 -22.86 -16.70
C LEU A 23 35.63 -21.33 -16.88
N LEU A 24 35.56 -20.88 -18.13
CA LEU A 24 35.18 -19.51 -18.44
C LEU A 24 33.80 -19.33 -17.80
N ALA A 25 33.78 -18.76 -16.60
CA ALA A 25 32.57 -18.20 -16.08
C ALA A 25 32.16 -17.13 -17.09
N TRP A 26 31.15 -17.42 -17.87
CA TRP A 26 30.56 -16.47 -18.80
C TRP A 26 30.11 -15.29 -17.94
N ALA A 27 30.75 -14.15 -18.09
CA ALA A 27 30.32 -12.91 -17.47
C ALA A 27 29.11 -12.41 -18.25
N LEU A 28 28.17 -11.72 -17.58
CA LEU A 28 27.15 -10.92 -18.27
C LEU A 28 27.84 -10.08 -19.36
N GLU A 29 27.32 -10.09 -20.57
CA GLU A 29 27.80 -9.20 -21.63
C GLU A 29 27.16 -7.81 -21.47
N HIS A 30 25.95 -7.76 -20.95
CA HIS A 30 25.15 -6.54 -20.79
C HIS A 30 24.65 -6.38 -19.36
N ASP A 31 24.34 -5.15 -18.99
CA ASP A 31 23.63 -4.85 -17.73
C ASP A 31 22.27 -5.55 -17.66
N ILE A 32 21.88 -6.00 -16.47
CA ILE A 32 20.47 -6.34 -16.19
C ILE A 32 19.83 -5.10 -15.58
N VAL A 33 18.78 -4.60 -16.23
CA VAL A 33 18.02 -3.42 -15.80
C VAL A 33 16.68 -3.86 -15.22
N ILE A 34 16.45 -3.54 -13.95
CA ILE A 34 15.19 -3.77 -13.26
C ILE A 34 14.53 -2.41 -13.05
N LEU A 35 13.46 -2.13 -13.81
CA LEU A 35 12.59 -0.99 -13.56
C LEU A 35 11.57 -1.38 -12.50
N HIS A 36 11.24 -0.46 -11.59
CA HIS A 36 10.27 -0.77 -10.55
C HIS A 36 9.34 0.40 -10.22
N THR A 37 8.13 0.04 -9.81
CA THR A 37 7.06 0.96 -9.39
C THR A 37 6.45 0.46 -8.08
N ASN A 38 5.74 1.34 -7.40
CA ASN A 38 4.93 1.06 -6.22
C ASN A 38 3.86 2.16 -6.05
N ASP A 39 2.77 1.85 -5.35
CA ASP A 39 1.76 2.81 -4.92
C ASP A 39 1.25 3.70 -6.07
N ILE A 40 0.94 3.08 -7.21
CA ILE A 40 0.47 3.82 -8.40
C ILE A 40 -0.93 4.38 -8.16
N HIS A 41 -1.76 3.68 -7.37
CA HIS A 41 -3.10 4.13 -6.97
C HIS A 41 -3.95 4.64 -8.14
N CYS A 42 -3.99 3.86 -9.22
CA CYS A 42 -4.68 4.21 -10.48
C CYS A 42 -4.22 5.54 -11.10
N GLY A 43 -3.05 6.06 -10.75
CA GLY A 43 -2.46 7.28 -11.31
C GLY A 43 -2.03 7.09 -12.78
N VAL A 44 -2.99 6.72 -13.63
CA VAL A 44 -2.78 6.23 -15.00
C VAL A 44 -2.05 7.26 -15.87
N ASN A 45 -2.45 8.53 -15.74
CA ASN A 45 -1.87 9.65 -16.47
C ASN A 45 -1.05 10.59 -15.56
N ASP A 46 -0.95 10.29 -14.27
CA ASP A 46 -0.27 11.15 -13.31
C ASP A 46 1.25 11.11 -13.52
N ASN A 47 1.89 12.27 -13.45
CA ASN A 47 3.34 12.42 -13.55
C ASN A 47 3.94 11.73 -14.81
N ILE A 48 4.76 10.68 -14.64
CA ILE A 48 5.30 9.90 -15.77
C ILE A 48 4.16 9.15 -16.49
N GLY A 49 3.19 8.63 -15.73
CA GLY A 49 2.08 7.83 -16.23
C GLY A 49 2.49 6.50 -16.86
N PHE A 50 1.53 5.60 -17.05
CA PHE A 50 1.82 4.28 -17.62
C PHE A 50 2.40 4.32 -19.05
N ALA A 51 1.96 5.27 -19.87
CA ALA A 51 2.52 5.42 -21.22
C ALA A 51 3.97 5.90 -21.20
N GLY A 52 4.35 6.77 -20.24
CA GLY A 52 5.74 7.17 -20.01
C GLY A 52 6.58 6.02 -19.46
N LEU A 53 6.03 5.22 -18.53
CA LEU A 53 6.68 4.02 -18.01
C LEU A 53 6.97 2.98 -19.12
N ALA A 54 6.00 2.77 -20.02
CA ALA A 54 6.20 1.89 -21.16
C ALA A 54 7.31 2.39 -22.10
N GLN A 55 7.41 3.73 -22.29
CA GLN A 55 8.51 4.33 -23.03
C GLN A 55 9.85 4.09 -22.33
N LEU A 56 9.94 4.28 -21.01
CA LEU A 56 11.16 3.98 -20.25
C LEU A 56 11.59 2.52 -20.38
N LYS A 57 10.64 1.56 -20.38
CA LYS A 57 10.93 0.14 -20.62
C LYS A 57 11.50 -0.07 -22.03
N LYS A 58 10.92 0.55 -23.06
CA LYS A 58 11.44 0.49 -24.44
C LYS A 58 12.84 1.11 -24.56
N ASP A 59 13.08 2.23 -23.90
CA ASP A 59 14.39 2.88 -23.90
C ASP A 59 15.46 2.00 -23.22
N ALA A 60 15.10 1.29 -22.16
CA ALA A 60 15.99 0.32 -21.53
C ALA A 60 16.26 -0.90 -22.44
N LEU A 61 15.23 -1.45 -23.09
CA LEU A 61 15.37 -2.56 -24.04
C LEU A 61 16.21 -2.21 -25.28
N ALA A 62 16.29 -0.93 -25.63
CA ALA A 62 17.18 -0.47 -26.70
C ALA A 62 18.68 -0.48 -26.28
N GLN A 63 18.98 -0.51 -24.99
CA GLN A 63 20.34 -0.50 -24.44
C GLN A 63 20.80 -1.92 -24.04
N THR A 64 19.91 -2.77 -23.55
CA THR A 64 20.19 -4.15 -23.13
C THR A 64 18.97 -5.04 -23.34
N PRO A 65 19.16 -6.33 -23.74
CA PRO A 65 18.05 -7.27 -23.82
C PRO A 65 17.54 -7.70 -22.41
N ASN A 66 18.30 -7.43 -21.37
CA ASN A 66 18.08 -7.93 -20.01
C ASN A 66 17.28 -6.91 -19.19
N VAL A 67 15.98 -6.77 -19.45
CA VAL A 67 15.11 -5.81 -18.75
C VAL A 67 13.96 -6.54 -18.07
N ALA A 68 13.71 -6.20 -16.81
CA ALA A 68 12.50 -6.55 -16.07
C ALA A 68 11.77 -5.29 -15.59
N LEU A 69 10.44 -5.34 -15.50
CA LEU A 69 9.60 -4.33 -14.89
C LEU A 69 8.77 -4.99 -13.78
N VAL A 70 8.94 -4.54 -12.55
CA VAL A 70 8.27 -5.10 -11.36
C VAL A 70 7.42 -4.05 -10.64
N ASP A 71 6.33 -4.50 -10.01
CA ASP A 71 5.45 -3.64 -9.22
C ASP A 71 5.39 -4.11 -7.76
N ALA A 72 5.57 -3.17 -6.83
CA ALA A 72 5.54 -3.42 -5.40
C ALA A 72 4.17 -3.13 -4.75
N GLY A 73 3.07 -3.24 -5.51
CA GLY A 73 1.69 -3.23 -5.01
C GLY A 73 1.02 -1.86 -4.93
N ASP A 74 -0.24 -1.87 -4.58
CA ASP A 74 -1.16 -0.73 -4.53
C ASP A 74 -1.30 -0.04 -5.89
N ALA A 75 -1.50 -0.84 -6.94
CA ALA A 75 -1.67 -0.33 -8.29
C ALA A 75 -3.14 -0.05 -8.66
N ILE A 76 -4.08 -0.94 -8.27
CA ILE A 76 -5.41 -1.02 -8.88
C ILE A 76 -6.50 -0.18 -8.22
N GLN A 77 -6.22 0.41 -7.06
CA GLN A 77 -7.17 1.21 -6.26
C GLN A 77 -6.62 2.62 -6.01
N GLY A 78 -7.45 3.66 -5.96
CA GLY A 78 -7.08 5.02 -5.56
C GLY A 78 -7.55 6.15 -6.49
N ALA A 79 -8.23 5.83 -7.60
CA ALA A 79 -8.84 6.81 -8.51
C ALA A 79 -10.12 6.27 -9.17
N PRO A 80 -10.93 7.14 -9.80
CA PRO A 80 -12.23 6.78 -10.36
C PRO A 80 -12.21 5.58 -11.31
N LEU A 81 -11.20 5.48 -12.17
CA LEU A 81 -11.06 4.36 -13.11
C LEU A 81 -10.97 3.01 -12.39
N GLY A 82 -10.13 2.93 -11.36
CA GLY A 82 -10.00 1.71 -10.53
C GLY A 82 -11.30 1.37 -9.82
N LYS A 83 -11.97 2.36 -9.20
CA LYS A 83 -13.24 2.16 -8.52
C LYS A 83 -14.34 1.64 -9.46
N LEU A 84 -14.55 2.32 -10.59
CA LEU A 84 -15.65 1.99 -11.53
C LEU A 84 -15.41 0.66 -12.25
N SER A 85 -14.17 0.30 -12.54
CA SER A 85 -13.81 -0.99 -13.13
C SER A 85 -13.56 -2.09 -12.10
N THR A 86 -13.58 -1.77 -10.81
CA THR A 86 -13.14 -2.66 -9.72
C THR A 86 -11.77 -3.31 -10.01
N GLY A 87 -10.81 -2.46 -10.45
CA GLY A 87 -9.43 -2.79 -10.72
C GLY A 87 -9.11 -3.31 -12.14
N GLU A 88 -10.09 -3.79 -12.90
CA GLU A 88 -9.87 -4.46 -14.18
C GLU A 88 -9.18 -3.57 -15.24
N ALA A 89 -9.66 -2.34 -15.39
CA ALA A 89 -9.07 -1.41 -16.35
C ALA A 89 -7.58 -1.15 -16.09
N VAL A 90 -7.18 -1.07 -14.81
CA VAL A 90 -5.78 -0.88 -14.43
C VAL A 90 -4.95 -2.13 -14.74
N VAL A 91 -5.47 -3.33 -14.45
CA VAL A 91 -4.82 -4.60 -14.85
C VAL A 91 -4.63 -4.67 -16.36
N ASN A 92 -5.63 -4.27 -17.16
CA ASN A 92 -5.52 -4.20 -18.63
C ASN A 92 -4.41 -3.25 -19.08
N ILE A 93 -4.30 -2.09 -18.45
CA ILE A 93 -3.24 -1.11 -18.75
C ILE A 93 -1.87 -1.65 -18.32
N MET A 94 -1.74 -2.26 -17.14
CA MET A 94 -0.49 -2.89 -16.68
C MET A 94 -0.02 -3.99 -17.62
N ASN A 95 -0.96 -4.80 -18.14
CA ASN A 95 -0.67 -5.81 -19.15
C ASN A 95 -0.15 -5.19 -20.46
N ALA A 96 -0.71 -4.07 -20.88
CA ALA A 96 -0.24 -3.35 -22.09
C ALA A 96 1.16 -2.73 -21.88
N VAL A 97 1.50 -2.27 -20.68
CA VAL A 97 2.85 -1.81 -20.32
C VAL A 97 3.84 -2.98 -20.30
N GLY A 98 3.36 -4.19 -19.99
CA GLY A 98 4.17 -5.40 -19.96
C GLY A 98 4.98 -5.55 -18.69
N TYR A 99 4.34 -5.52 -17.53
CA TYR A 99 4.99 -5.93 -16.29
C TYR A 99 5.42 -7.38 -16.31
N ASP A 100 6.46 -7.71 -15.56
CA ASP A 100 7.07 -9.04 -15.49
C ASP A 100 6.83 -9.73 -14.14
N PHE A 101 6.55 -8.95 -13.09
CA PHE A 101 6.30 -9.42 -11.72
C PHE A 101 5.49 -8.38 -10.95
N CYS A 102 4.42 -8.80 -10.27
CA CYS A 102 3.61 -7.93 -9.43
C CYS A 102 3.36 -8.59 -8.06
N ILE A 103 3.18 -7.78 -7.04
CA ILE A 103 2.73 -8.24 -5.74
C ILE A 103 1.44 -7.53 -5.35
N PRO A 104 0.59 -8.12 -4.50
CA PRO A 104 -0.48 -7.34 -3.88
C PRO A 104 0.05 -6.49 -2.74
N GLY A 105 -0.31 -5.19 -2.73
CA GLY A 105 -0.28 -4.36 -1.54
C GLY A 105 -1.55 -4.58 -0.70
N ASN A 106 -1.88 -3.65 0.20
CA ASN A 106 -3.14 -3.74 0.97
C ASN A 106 -4.36 -3.31 0.13
N HIS A 107 -4.20 -2.38 -0.78
CA HIS A 107 -5.30 -1.85 -1.59
C HIS A 107 -5.71 -2.75 -2.77
N GLU A 108 -4.97 -3.79 -3.11
CA GLU A 108 -5.44 -4.82 -4.04
C GLU A 108 -6.64 -5.59 -3.50
N PHE A 109 -6.88 -5.58 -2.18
CA PHE A 109 -8.00 -6.27 -1.55
C PHE A 109 -9.25 -5.39 -1.36
N ASP A 110 -9.22 -4.10 -1.67
CA ASP A 110 -10.30 -3.16 -1.36
C ASP A 110 -11.61 -3.41 -2.12
N TYR A 111 -11.53 -4.09 -3.25
CA TYR A 111 -12.73 -4.56 -3.99
C TYR A 111 -13.22 -5.93 -3.51
N GLY A 112 -12.68 -6.44 -2.41
CA GLY A 112 -12.99 -7.72 -1.80
C GLY A 112 -12.10 -8.87 -2.30
N MET A 113 -11.93 -9.87 -1.44
CA MET A 113 -11.07 -11.04 -1.72
C MET A 113 -11.50 -11.80 -2.97
N ALA A 114 -12.81 -11.95 -3.19
CA ALA A 114 -13.32 -12.65 -4.38
C ALA A 114 -12.88 -11.93 -5.67
N ARG A 115 -13.03 -10.58 -5.70
CA ARG A 115 -12.62 -9.78 -6.85
C ARG A 115 -11.10 -9.81 -7.07
N PHE A 116 -10.30 -9.71 -6.03
CA PHE A 116 -8.85 -9.87 -6.16
C PHE A 116 -8.48 -11.22 -6.81
N LEU A 117 -9.07 -12.31 -6.31
CA LEU A 117 -8.80 -13.65 -6.86
C LEU A 117 -9.28 -13.82 -8.31
N GLU A 118 -10.32 -13.07 -8.76
CA GLU A 118 -10.73 -13.00 -10.18
C GLU A 118 -9.72 -12.23 -11.04
N LEU A 119 -9.06 -11.20 -10.50
CA LEU A 119 -8.05 -10.40 -11.21
C LEU A 119 -6.69 -11.12 -11.31
N VAL A 120 -6.37 -12.00 -10.35
CA VAL A 120 -5.08 -12.74 -10.33
C VAL A 120 -4.77 -13.42 -11.66
N PRO A 121 -5.64 -14.24 -12.28
CA PRO A 121 -5.34 -14.87 -13.58
C PRO A 121 -5.35 -13.90 -14.77
N GLN A 122 -5.87 -12.68 -14.61
CA GLN A 122 -5.90 -11.66 -15.66
C GLN A 122 -4.58 -10.86 -15.70
N GLN A 123 -3.83 -10.79 -14.61
CA GLN A 123 -2.52 -10.13 -14.55
C GLN A 123 -1.46 -11.03 -15.20
N GLN A 124 -1.01 -10.65 -16.39
CA GLN A 124 -0.06 -11.46 -17.19
C GLN A 124 1.32 -11.58 -16.52
N ALA A 125 1.76 -10.58 -15.76
CA ALA A 125 2.96 -10.64 -14.95
C ALA A 125 2.88 -11.70 -13.85
N GLY A 126 1.66 -12.05 -13.42
CA GLY A 126 1.34 -12.82 -12.22
C GLY A 126 1.44 -11.99 -10.96
N TYR A 127 0.62 -12.36 -9.95
CA TYR A 127 0.76 -11.88 -8.58
C TYR A 127 1.53 -12.89 -7.73
N TYR A 128 2.45 -12.39 -6.90
CA TYR A 128 3.32 -13.21 -6.04
C TYR A 128 3.29 -12.70 -4.61
N SER A 129 3.21 -13.61 -3.64
CA SER A 129 3.36 -13.27 -2.21
C SER A 129 3.80 -14.50 -1.42
N ALA A 130 4.98 -14.43 -0.82
CA ALA A 130 5.55 -15.51 -0.02
C ALA A 130 4.82 -15.71 1.31
N ASN A 131 4.15 -14.69 1.81
CA ASN A 131 3.54 -14.66 3.14
C ASN A 131 2.00 -14.57 3.14
N PHE A 132 1.34 -14.49 1.98
CA PHE A 132 -0.11 -14.57 1.90
C PHE A 132 -0.58 -16.03 2.01
N MET A 133 -1.19 -16.37 3.14
CA MET A 133 -1.51 -17.75 3.54
C MET A 133 -3.02 -17.98 3.65
N ASP A 134 -3.50 -19.09 3.14
CA ASP A 134 -4.83 -19.63 3.46
C ASP A 134 -4.71 -20.49 4.72
N LEU A 135 -5.31 -20.06 5.82
CA LEU A 135 -5.25 -20.75 7.12
C LEU A 135 -6.03 -22.07 7.14
N ARG A 136 -6.99 -22.26 6.24
CA ARG A 136 -7.78 -23.49 6.09
C ARG A 136 -6.94 -24.61 5.50
N THR A 137 -6.15 -24.28 4.47
CA THR A 137 -5.28 -25.23 3.74
C THR A 137 -3.85 -25.24 4.25
N LYS A 138 -3.44 -24.21 5.00
CA LYS A 138 -2.06 -23.94 5.46
C LYS A 138 -1.07 -23.77 4.29
N LYS A 139 -1.54 -23.37 3.11
CA LYS A 139 -0.73 -23.15 1.91
C LYS A 139 -0.68 -21.66 1.58
N GLN A 140 0.33 -21.27 0.82
CA GLN A 140 0.36 -19.97 0.16
C GLN A 140 -0.81 -19.86 -0.83
N VAL A 141 -1.46 -18.69 -0.87
CA VAL A 141 -2.54 -18.40 -1.83
C VAL A 141 -1.95 -18.11 -3.22
N LEU A 142 -0.81 -17.45 -3.25
CA LEU A 142 -0.07 -17.09 -4.46
C LEU A 142 1.31 -17.77 -4.47
N PRO A 143 1.96 -17.91 -5.65
CA PRO A 143 3.37 -18.31 -5.71
C PRO A 143 4.23 -17.34 -4.90
N GLY A 144 5.24 -17.84 -4.18
CA GLY A 144 6.05 -17.01 -3.29
C GLY A 144 7.14 -16.22 -4.00
N TYR A 145 7.59 -16.68 -5.16
CA TYR A 145 8.66 -16.04 -5.94
C TYR A 145 8.62 -16.47 -7.40
N LYS A 146 9.32 -15.70 -8.25
CA LYS A 146 9.60 -16.01 -9.66
C LYS A 146 11.09 -15.97 -9.88
N LEU A 147 11.61 -16.92 -10.63
CA LEU A 147 12.98 -16.93 -11.12
C LEU A 147 12.98 -16.51 -12.59
N MET A 148 13.77 -15.51 -12.93
CA MET A 148 13.95 -15.02 -14.30
C MET A 148 15.39 -15.21 -14.72
N GLU A 149 15.59 -15.59 -15.98
CA GLU A 149 16.91 -15.81 -16.58
C GLU A 149 17.26 -14.64 -17.50
N PHE A 150 18.47 -14.08 -17.31
CA PHE A 150 19.03 -12.99 -18.07
C PHE A 150 20.43 -13.41 -18.50
N GLU A 151 20.60 -13.75 -19.79
CA GLU A 151 21.81 -14.38 -20.30
C GLU A 151 22.19 -15.62 -19.44
N ASP A 152 23.32 -15.58 -18.73
CA ASP A 152 23.80 -16.68 -17.89
C ASP A 152 23.43 -16.50 -16.40
N LYS A 153 22.71 -15.43 -16.04
CA LYS A 153 22.34 -15.09 -14.65
C LYS A 153 20.87 -15.37 -14.36
N LYS A 154 20.63 -15.78 -13.13
CA LYS A 154 19.29 -15.99 -12.59
C LYS A 154 18.98 -14.97 -11.51
N VAL A 155 17.93 -14.18 -11.72
CA VAL A 155 17.43 -13.22 -10.75
C VAL A 155 16.11 -13.72 -10.20
N ALA A 156 16.01 -13.82 -8.88
CA ALA A 156 14.77 -14.19 -8.21
C ALA A 156 14.10 -12.96 -7.60
N PHE A 157 12.80 -12.82 -7.84
CA PHE A 157 11.93 -11.86 -7.18
C PHE A 157 11.03 -12.60 -6.19
N VAL A 158 11.12 -12.27 -4.89
CA VAL A 158 10.32 -12.85 -3.80
C VAL A 158 9.28 -11.84 -3.39
N GLY A 159 8.00 -12.17 -3.53
CA GLY A 159 6.91 -11.27 -3.16
C GLY A 159 6.68 -11.20 -1.65
N ALA A 160 6.38 -10.00 -1.11
CA ALA A 160 6.04 -9.81 0.29
C ALA A 160 4.93 -8.76 0.44
N THR A 161 3.79 -9.16 1.01
CA THR A 161 2.66 -8.28 1.31
C THR A 161 2.71 -7.89 2.79
N THR A 162 2.42 -6.63 3.12
CA THR A 162 2.40 -6.18 4.51
C THR A 162 1.34 -6.92 5.34
N PRO A 163 1.68 -7.36 6.56
CA PRO A 163 0.66 -7.86 7.49
C PRO A 163 -0.37 -6.79 7.90
N GLU A 164 -0.05 -5.50 7.77
CA GLU A 164 -0.99 -4.40 8.01
C GLU A 164 -2.21 -4.47 7.10
N ALA A 165 -2.14 -5.16 5.96
CA ALA A 165 -3.30 -5.39 5.08
C ALA A 165 -4.54 -5.94 5.81
N LEU A 166 -4.35 -6.67 6.92
CA LEU A 166 -5.47 -7.17 7.74
C LEU A 166 -6.31 -6.06 8.38
N THR A 167 -5.76 -4.85 8.52
CA THR A 167 -6.44 -3.70 9.13
C THR A 167 -6.50 -2.47 8.21
N THR A 168 -5.53 -2.31 7.29
CA THR A 168 -5.48 -1.19 6.35
C THR A 168 -6.27 -1.43 5.05
N SER A 169 -6.70 -2.68 4.80
CA SER A 169 -7.85 -3.00 3.94
C SER A 169 -9.04 -3.40 4.81
N THR A 170 -10.16 -3.79 4.22
CA THR A 170 -11.36 -4.15 4.98
C THR A 170 -11.20 -5.52 5.67
N PRO A 171 -11.06 -5.59 7.01
CA PRO A 171 -10.75 -6.83 7.74
C PRO A 171 -11.69 -8.00 7.45
N THR A 172 -12.98 -7.74 7.21
CA THR A 172 -13.96 -8.79 6.92
C THR A 172 -13.68 -9.53 5.61
N PHE A 173 -12.90 -8.99 4.70
CA PHE A 173 -12.51 -9.66 3.46
C PHE A 173 -11.54 -10.82 3.69
N PHE A 174 -10.89 -10.85 4.87
CA PHE A 174 -9.96 -11.91 5.27
C PHE A 174 -10.59 -12.92 6.24
N GLN A 175 -11.89 -12.79 6.52
CA GLN A 175 -12.64 -13.57 7.52
C GLN A 175 -13.72 -14.42 6.86
N ASP A 176 -14.16 -15.46 7.58
CA ASP A 176 -15.39 -16.20 7.25
C ASP A 176 -16.63 -15.48 7.81
N ALA A 177 -17.83 -16.03 7.54
CA ALA A 177 -19.11 -15.47 7.98
C ALA A 177 -19.26 -15.39 9.51
N GLN A 178 -18.41 -16.08 10.28
CA GLN A 178 -18.36 -16.03 11.73
C GLN A 178 -17.33 -15.04 12.27
N GLY A 179 -16.66 -14.28 11.38
CA GLY A 179 -15.64 -13.29 11.73
C GLY A 179 -14.29 -13.89 12.13
N LYS A 180 -14.05 -15.17 11.81
CA LYS A 180 -12.77 -15.82 12.02
C LYS A 180 -11.87 -15.59 10.80
N TYR A 181 -10.64 -15.15 11.03
CA TYR A 181 -9.66 -15.01 9.97
C TYR A 181 -9.37 -16.36 9.30
N ILE A 182 -9.52 -16.39 7.98
CA ILE A 182 -9.22 -17.54 7.11
C ILE A 182 -8.00 -17.26 6.23
N TYR A 183 -7.51 -16.01 6.22
CA TYR A 183 -6.27 -15.60 5.60
C TYR A 183 -5.33 -14.94 6.62
N SER A 184 -4.04 -14.94 6.33
CA SER A 184 -2.97 -14.38 7.15
C SER A 184 -1.83 -13.90 6.26
N PHE A 185 -1.10 -12.87 6.70
CA PHE A 185 0.15 -12.43 6.08
C PHE A 185 1.37 -12.73 6.96
N CYS A 186 1.28 -13.78 7.79
CA CYS A 186 2.30 -14.19 8.75
C CYS A 186 2.59 -13.14 9.84
N GLU A 187 1.56 -12.46 10.27
CA GLU A 187 1.58 -11.46 11.34
C GLU A 187 1.95 -12.06 12.69
N ASP A 188 2.78 -11.36 13.45
CA ASP A 188 3.00 -11.50 14.90
C ASP A 188 3.68 -10.25 15.46
N THR A 189 3.60 -10.02 16.76
CA THR A 189 4.16 -8.84 17.44
C THR A 189 5.69 -8.75 17.37
N SER A 190 6.38 -9.80 16.95
CA SER A 190 7.85 -9.86 16.87
C SER A 190 8.38 -9.84 15.43
N GLY A 191 7.52 -9.94 14.41
CA GLY A 191 7.89 -10.08 13.00
C GLY A 191 8.49 -11.45 12.62
N LYS A 192 8.71 -12.34 13.58
CA LYS A 192 9.45 -13.61 13.36
C LYS A 192 8.75 -14.56 12.39
N LYS A 193 7.41 -14.59 12.40
CA LYS A 193 6.66 -15.45 11.46
C LYS A 193 6.90 -14.98 10.03
N LEU A 194 6.83 -13.67 9.79
CA LEU A 194 7.10 -13.06 8.48
C LEU A 194 8.55 -13.34 8.03
N TYR A 195 9.55 -13.04 8.87
CA TYR A 195 10.95 -13.26 8.54
C TYR A 195 11.25 -14.72 8.20
N LYS A 196 10.67 -15.67 8.97
CA LYS A 196 10.83 -17.11 8.72
C LYS A 196 10.24 -17.52 7.37
N GLN A 197 9.07 -17.00 7.04
CA GLN A 197 8.38 -17.35 5.80
C GLN A 197 9.10 -16.77 4.57
N LEU A 198 9.56 -15.51 4.64
CA LEU A 198 10.38 -14.90 3.60
C LEU A 198 11.71 -15.64 3.44
N GLN A 199 12.42 -15.94 4.54
CA GLN A 199 13.68 -16.69 4.49
C GLN A 199 13.53 -18.07 3.84
N LYS A 200 12.40 -18.75 4.03
CA LYS A 200 12.11 -20.03 3.37
C LYS A 200 12.08 -19.88 1.85
N ASN A 201 11.41 -18.85 1.33
CA ASN A 201 11.32 -18.59 -0.11
C ASN A 201 12.65 -18.11 -0.70
N ILE A 202 13.39 -17.26 0.00
CA ILE A 202 14.76 -16.83 -0.36
C ILE A 202 15.68 -18.05 -0.50
N ASN A 203 15.66 -18.94 0.48
CA ASN A 203 16.48 -20.16 0.45
C ASN A 203 16.08 -21.09 -0.70
N ALA A 204 14.79 -21.17 -1.01
CA ALA A 204 14.30 -21.96 -2.14
C ALA A 204 14.79 -21.40 -3.48
N ALA A 205 14.72 -20.08 -3.67
CA ALA A 205 15.24 -19.39 -4.85
C ALA A 205 16.75 -19.60 -5.01
N ARG A 206 17.54 -19.41 -3.96
CA ARG A 206 18.99 -19.67 -3.95
C ARG A 206 19.31 -21.12 -4.28
N LYS A 207 18.54 -22.08 -3.74
CA LYS A 207 18.72 -23.51 -4.05
C LYS A 207 18.44 -23.84 -5.51
N GLN A 208 17.57 -23.07 -6.19
CA GLN A 208 17.31 -23.18 -7.63
C GLN A 208 18.36 -22.46 -8.49
N GLY A 209 19.40 -21.92 -7.87
CA GLY A 209 20.53 -21.31 -8.57
C GLY A 209 20.39 -19.81 -8.81
N ALA A 210 19.53 -19.11 -8.04
CA ALA A 210 19.46 -17.64 -8.15
C ALA A 210 20.80 -16.99 -7.80
N ASP A 211 21.40 -16.25 -8.73
CA ASP A 211 22.60 -15.43 -8.55
C ASP A 211 22.28 -14.18 -7.75
N PHE A 212 21.10 -13.59 -7.98
CA PHE A 212 20.59 -12.43 -7.23
C PHE A 212 19.18 -12.72 -6.72
N VAL A 213 18.85 -12.21 -5.54
CA VAL A 213 17.54 -12.33 -4.92
C VAL A 213 17.09 -10.95 -4.43
N PHE A 214 15.99 -10.46 -4.99
CA PHE A 214 15.31 -9.27 -4.53
C PHE A 214 14.00 -9.64 -3.86
N ILE A 215 13.69 -9.01 -2.72
CA ILE A 215 12.32 -8.97 -2.21
C ILE A 215 11.64 -7.81 -2.95
N VAL A 216 10.48 -8.07 -3.56
CA VAL A 216 9.55 -7.03 -3.99
C VAL A 216 8.48 -7.01 -2.92
N GLY A 217 8.47 -5.97 -2.11
CA GLY A 217 7.70 -5.88 -0.89
C GLY A 217 6.77 -4.68 -0.87
N HIS A 218 5.61 -4.83 -0.27
CA HIS A 218 4.73 -3.74 0.10
C HIS A 218 4.71 -3.66 1.62
N LEU A 219 5.73 -3.01 2.23
CA LEU A 219 6.08 -3.19 3.64
C LEU A 219 6.25 -1.86 4.37
N GLY A 220 6.73 -0.83 3.66
CA GLY A 220 7.07 0.48 4.19
C GLY A 220 8.35 0.51 5.04
N MET A 221 8.88 1.72 5.19
CA MET A 221 10.04 1.97 6.08
C MET A 221 9.59 2.28 7.50
N ASP A 222 8.68 3.22 7.64
CA ASP A 222 8.20 3.78 8.89
C ASP A 222 6.69 3.47 9.04
N GLY A 223 6.32 2.19 8.96
CA GLY A 223 4.93 1.77 9.17
C GLY A 223 4.51 1.86 10.63
N THR A 224 3.22 1.74 10.88
CA THR A 224 2.62 1.66 12.21
C THR A 224 3.21 0.51 13.02
N THR A 225 3.77 -0.49 12.33
CA THR A 225 4.29 -1.73 12.90
C THR A 225 5.75 -1.95 12.47
N PRO A 226 6.73 -1.32 13.15
CA PRO A 226 8.15 -1.33 12.76
C PRO A 226 8.75 -2.70 12.49
N GLN A 227 8.32 -3.76 13.21
CA GLN A 227 8.82 -5.13 13.03
C GLN A 227 8.48 -5.71 11.64
N TRP A 228 7.54 -5.13 10.90
CA TRP A 228 7.18 -5.58 9.55
C TRP A 228 7.82 -4.71 8.44
N SER A 229 8.55 -3.65 8.82
CA SER A 229 9.20 -2.75 7.86
C SER A 229 10.26 -3.46 7.03
N SER A 230 10.51 -2.95 5.83
CA SER A 230 11.53 -3.47 4.91
C SER A 230 12.92 -3.45 5.54
N GLU A 231 13.25 -2.42 6.33
CA GLU A 231 14.52 -2.33 7.05
C GLU A 231 14.68 -3.48 8.06
N ASN A 232 13.64 -3.77 8.86
CA ASN A 232 13.69 -4.87 9.82
C ASN A 232 13.72 -6.24 9.14
N ILE A 233 13.04 -6.41 8.00
CA ILE A 233 13.14 -7.63 7.19
C ILE A 233 14.57 -7.81 6.67
N ALA A 234 15.21 -6.76 6.14
CA ALA A 234 16.60 -6.82 5.70
C ALA A 234 17.54 -7.23 6.85
N LYS A 235 17.38 -6.63 8.03
CA LYS A 235 18.18 -6.96 9.24
C LYS A 235 18.00 -8.40 9.71
N HIS A 236 16.84 -9.02 9.50
CA HIS A 236 16.51 -10.34 10.03
C HIS A 236 16.59 -11.48 9.01
N THR A 237 16.81 -11.18 7.72
CA THR A 237 16.99 -12.19 6.67
C THR A 237 18.44 -12.28 6.18
N THR A 238 18.72 -13.28 5.34
CA THR A 238 20.03 -13.44 4.68
C THR A 238 19.84 -13.98 3.27
N GLY A 239 20.81 -13.71 2.38
CA GLY A 239 20.72 -14.16 1.00
C GLY A 239 19.84 -13.27 0.12
N VAL A 240 19.49 -12.07 0.60
CA VAL A 240 18.82 -10.99 -0.14
C VAL A 240 19.88 -9.99 -0.57
N ASP A 241 19.81 -9.51 -1.79
CA ASP A 241 20.69 -8.49 -2.34
C ASP A 241 20.05 -7.10 -2.31
N GLY A 242 18.70 -7.03 -2.39
CA GLY A 242 17.94 -5.79 -2.23
C GLY A 242 16.48 -6.02 -1.95
N ILE A 243 15.79 -4.95 -1.53
CA ILE A 243 14.34 -4.87 -1.34
C ILE A 243 13.82 -3.69 -2.16
N ILE A 244 12.91 -3.97 -3.06
CA ILE A 244 12.10 -2.99 -3.79
C ILE A 244 10.79 -2.88 -3.02
N ASP A 245 10.48 -1.70 -2.49
CA ASP A 245 9.44 -1.51 -1.48
C ASP A 245 8.31 -0.57 -1.93
N GLY A 246 7.22 -0.54 -1.15
CA GLY A 246 6.06 0.33 -1.28
C GLY A 246 5.44 0.63 0.08
N HIS A 247 4.14 1.00 0.11
CA HIS A 247 3.28 1.20 1.27
C HIS A 247 3.38 2.56 1.96
N SER A 248 4.57 3.04 2.30
CA SER A 248 4.75 4.33 3.00
C SER A 248 4.76 5.54 2.08
N HIS A 249 4.68 5.36 0.75
CA HIS A 249 4.73 6.41 -0.27
C HIS A 249 6.00 7.27 -0.24
N GLU A 250 7.03 6.81 0.44
CA GLU A 250 8.31 7.51 0.53
C GLU A 250 9.12 7.36 -0.76
N ARG A 251 10.10 8.23 -0.92
CA ARG A 251 11.06 8.18 -2.02
C ARG A 251 12.46 8.10 -1.44
N TYR A 252 13.06 6.94 -1.54
CA TYR A 252 14.40 6.70 -1.00
C TYR A 252 15.19 5.64 -1.76
N GLU A 253 16.49 5.73 -1.60
CA GLU A 253 17.50 4.73 -1.93
C GLU A 253 18.47 4.69 -0.77
N ARG A 254 18.63 3.55 -0.11
CA ARG A 254 19.54 3.39 1.03
C ARG A 254 20.09 1.98 1.11
N VAL A 255 21.15 1.81 1.86
CA VAL A 255 21.78 0.51 2.12
C VAL A 255 21.72 0.24 3.62
N VAL A 256 21.28 -0.97 3.98
CA VAL A 256 21.28 -1.45 5.36
C VAL A 256 22.05 -2.77 5.44
N GLN A 257 22.59 -3.10 6.61
CA GLN A 257 23.29 -4.35 6.80
C GLN A 257 22.37 -5.42 7.39
N ASN A 258 22.42 -6.62 6.81
CA ASN A 258 21.74 -7.77 7.36
C ASN A 258 22.46 -8.34 8.59
N LYS A 259 21.84 -9.33 9.24
CA LYS A 259 22.43 -9.97 10.45
C LYS A 259 23.78 -10.65 10.25
N LYS A 260 24.31 -10.73 9.02
CA LYS A 260 25.65 -11.23 8.69
C LYS A 260 26.59 -10.11 8.23
N GLY A 261 26.18 -8.85 8.35
CA GLY A 261 26.97 -7.69 7.91
C GLY A 261 27.06 -7.52 6.39
N LYS A 262 26.22 -8.23 5.59
CA LYS A 262 26.14 -8.02 4.15
C LYS A 262 25.18 -6.85 3.86
N ASP A 263 25.60 -5.97 2.97
CA ASP A 263 24.79 -4.87 2.48
C ASP A 263 23.54 -5.38 1.72
N VAL A 264 22.41 -4.75 1.96
CA VAL A 264 21.12 -4.95 1.30
C VAL A 264 20.63 -3.59 0.84
N LEU A 265 20.40 -3.43 -0.46
CA LEU A 265 19.84 -2.23 -1.05
C LEU A 265 18.35 -2.14 -0.75
N LEU A 266 17.85 -0.97 -0.34
CA LEU A 266 16.43 -0.67 -0.19
C LEU A 266 16.06 0.51 -1.09
N ALA A 267 14.97 0.39 -1.86
CA ALA A 267 14.50 1.45 -2.75
C ALA A 267 12.96 1.53 -2.78
N GLN A 268 12.42 2.75 -2.79
CA GLN A 268 11.00 3.04 -2.95
C GLN A 268 10.83 4.30 -3.81
N THR A 269 9.77 4.37 -4.63
CA THR A 269 9.63 5.38 -5.69
C THR A 269 8.60 6.48 -5.40
N GLY A 270 8.08 6.56 -4.19
CA GLY A 270 6.98 7.48 -3.85
C GLY A 270 5.62 6.92 -4.25
N THR A 271 4.79 7.72 -4.85
CA THR A 271 3.42 7.33 -5.26
C THR A 271 3.05 7.94 -6.61
N LYS A 272 2.03 7.38 -7.30
CA LYS A 272 1.43 7.91 -8.53
C LYS A 272 2.46 8.18 -9.64
N LEU A 273 3.44 7.29 -9.79
CA LEU A 273 4.50 7.40 -10.79
C LEU A 273 5.25 8.76 -10.78
N LYS A 274 5.38 9.40 -9.59
CA LYS A 274 6.23 10.60 -9.42
C LYS A 274 7.67 10.30 -9.80
N THR A 275 8.12 9.08 -9.53
CA THR A 275 9.37 8.54 -10.01
C THR A 275 9.21 7.07 -10.40
N VAL A 276 10.11 6.58 -11.23
CA VAL A 276 10.30 5.16 -11.56
C VAL A 276 11.68 4.77 -11.08
N GLY A 277 11.80 3.70 -10.33
CA GLY A 277 13.10 3.21 -9.89
C GLY A 277 13.77 2.41 -11.01
N GLN A 278 15.08 2.55 -11.12
CA GLN A 278 15.92 1.73 -11.97
C GLN A 278 17.05 1.14 -11.13
N LEU A 279 17.05 -0.17 -10.99
CA LEU A 279 18.14 -0.93 -10.41
C LEU A 279 18.91 -1.61 -11.54
N VAL A 280 20.22 -1.49 -11.54
CA VAL A 280 21.12 -2.07 -12.54
C VAL A 280 22.03 -3.07 -11.85
N ILE A 281 22.12 -4.28 -12.40
CA ILE A 281 23.14 -5.26 -12.08
C ILE A 281 24.16 -5.20 -13.22
N THR A 282 25.35 -4.66 -12.91
CA THR A 282 26.41 -4.53 -13.92
C THR A 282 27.01 -5.90 -14.26
N PRO A 283 27.76 -6.04 -15.38
CA PRO A 283 28.48 -7.27 -15.70
C PRO A 283 29.44 -7.74 -14.61
N ALA A 284 29.97 -6.80 -13.80
CA ALA A 284 30.80 -7.10 -12.64
C ALA A 284 30.00 -7.55 -11.40
N GLY A 285 28.66 -7.61 -11.47
CA GLY A 285 27.79 -7.98 -10.36
C GLY A 285 27.56 -6.86 -9.33
N LYS A 286 27.93 -5.60 -9.66
CA LYS A 286 27.65 -4.44 -8.81
C LYS A 286 26.19 -4.01 -8.97
N LEU A 287 25.55 -3.67 -7.85
CA LEU A 287 24.22 -3.06 -7.84
C LEU A 287 24.33 -1.54 -7.88
N GLU A 288 23.63 -0.92 -8.79
CA GLU A 288 23.48 0.54 -8.90
C GLU A 288 21.99 0.88 -8.97
N THR A 289 21.59 2.01 -8.39
CA THR A 289 20.20 2.42 -8.37
C THR A 289 20.05 3.91 -8.67
N LYS A 290 18.93 4.29 -9.25
CA LYS A 290 18.53 5.69 -9.45
C LYS A 290 17.02 5.83 -9.55
N LEU A 291 16.52 7.00 -9.19
CA LEU A 291 15.13 7.39 -9.36
C LEU A 291 14.98 8.27 -10.62
N ILE A 292 14.17 7.81 -11.57
CA ILE A 292 13.87 8.51 -12.84
C ILE A 292 12.64 9.37 -12.60
N THR A 293 12.73 10.67 -12.89
CA THR A 293 11.65 11.66 -12.67
C THR A 293 10.90 12.08 -13.94
N ALA A 294 11.37 11.67 -15.12
CA ALA A 294 10.74 11.99 -16.39
C ALA A 294 11.03 10.90 -17.44
N ALA A 295 10.11 10.69 -18.37
CA ALA A 295 10.29 9.85 -19.55
C ALA A 295 10.48 10.74 -20.80
N ASN A 296 11.24 10.23 -21.79
CA ASN A 296 11.45 10.89 -23.10
C ASN A 296 10.29 10.61 -24.07
N GLY A 297 9.06 10.95 -23.67
CA GLY A 297 7.87 10.71 -24.44
C GLY A 297 6.91 9.70 -23.82
N LYS A 298 5.88 9.34 -24.54
CA LYS A 298 4.83 8.43 -24.13
C LYS A 298 4.60 7.37 -25.20
N ASP A 299 4.49 6.11 -24.81
CA ASP A 299 4.18 5.00 -25.69
C ASP A 299 2.79 5.15 -26.31
N ALA A 300 2.70 5.18 -27.64
CA ALA A 300 1.45 5.42 -28.35
C ALA A 300 0.45 4.26 -28.24
N GLU A 301 0.92 3.02 -28.15
CA GLU A 301 0.04 1.85 -28.04
C GLU A 301 -0.57 1.77 -26.63
N VAL A 302 0.22 2.02 -25.59
CA VAL A 302 -0.29 2.10 -24.21
C VAL A 302 -1.25 3.29 -24.07
N GLN A 303 -0.98 4.45 -24.71
CA GLN A 303 -1.93 5.56 -24.71
C GLN A 303 -3.29 5.20 -25.31
N LYS A 304 -3.34 4.38 -26.38
CA LYS A 304 -4.61 3.90 -26.96
C LYS A 304 -5.37 3.00 -26.00
N VAL A 305 -4.67 2.12 -25.27
CA VAL A 305 -5.31 1.28 -24.26
C VAL A 305 -5.87 2.14 -23.13
N ILE A 306 -5.10 3.11 -22.62
CA ILE A 306 -5.55 4.04 -21.58
C ILE A 306 -6.81 4.80 -22.04
N ALA A 307 -6.79 5.38 -23.25
CA ALA A 307 -7.93 6.12 -23.79
C ALA A 307 -9.19 5.23 -23.84
N ARG A 308 -9.05 4.01 -24.38
CA ARG A 308 -10.17 3.07 -24.47
C ARG A 308 -10.77 2.74 -23.08
N GLU A 309 -9.93 2.47 -22.07
CA GLU A 309 -10.42 2.15 -20.72
C GLU A 309 -11.07 3.36 -20.04
N MET A 310 -10.56 4.58 -20.27
CA MET A 310 -11.12 5.82 -19.73
C MET A 310 -12.42 6.24 -20.42
N ASP A 311 -12.52 6.09 -21.74
CA ASP A 311 -13.69 6.50 -22.53
C ASP A 311 -14.97 5.79 -22.11
N ILE A 312 -14.88 4.57 -21.56
CA ILE A 312 -16.02 3.81 -21.02
C ILE A 312 -16.75 4.59 -19.93
N TYR A 313 -16.01 5.30 -19.07
CA TYR A 313 -16.54 5.96 -17.88
C TYR A 313 -16.63 7.50 -18.03
N ALA A 314 -16.04 8.09 -19.07
CA ALA A 314 -15.96 9.53 -19.25
C ALA A 314 -17.32 10.24 -19.18
N PRO A 315 -18.42 9.76 -19.82
CA PRO A 315 -19.72 10.43 -19.74
C PRO A 315 -20.30 10.47 -18.32
N LEU A 316 -20.05 9.43 -17.52
CA LEU A 316 -20.49 9.36 -16.12
C LEU A 316 -19.66 10.32 -15.26
N LEU A 317 -18.35 10.30 -15.43
CA LEU A 317 -17.42 11.10 -14.63
C LEU A 317 -17.57 12.61 -14.88
N ALA A 318 -18.00 13.02 -16.07
CA ALA A 318 -18.22 14.43 -16.43
C ALA A 318 -19.53 15.02 -15.88
N GLN A 319 -20.39 14.25 -15.20
CA GLN A 319 -21.65 14.76 -14.66
C GLN A 319 -21.40 15.82 -13.57
N PRO A 320 -21.98 17.03 -13.66
CA PRO A 320 -21.80 18.07 -12.65
C PRO A 320 -22.55 17.69 -11.36
N VAL A 321 -21.89 17.91 -10.22
CA VAL A 321 -22.44 17.68 -8.87
C VAL A 321 -22.82 19.01 -8.20
N GLY A 322 -22.02 20.06 -8.38
CA GLY A 322 -22.22 21.37 -7.77
C GLY A 322 -21.06 22.30 -8.05
N GLU A 323 -20.91 23.33 -7.23
CA GLU A 323 -19.85 24.34 -7.31
C GLU A 323 -19.20 24.55 -5.94
N ALA A 324 -17.88 24.60 -5.87
CA ALA A 324 -17.15 25.03 -4.69
C ALA A 324 -16.68 26.50 -4.86
N LEU A 325 -17.11 27.39 -3.96
CA LEU A 325 -16.72 28.82 -4.00
C LEU A 325 -15.26 29.02 -3.55
N VAL A 326 -14.70 28.05 -2.84
CA VAL A 326 -13.33 28.02 -2.33
C VAL A 326 -12.75 26.63 -2.51
N GLN A 327 -11.43 26.54 -2.57
CA GLN A 327 -10.75 25.24 -2.46
C GLN A 327 -10.95 24.68 -1.04
N VAL A 328 -11.33 23.41 -0.93
CA VAL A 328 -11.52 22.71 0.35
C VAL A 328 -10.31 21.82 0.59
N HIS A 329 -9.45 22.26 1.50
CA HIS A 329 -8.12 21.69 1.70
C HIS A 329 -8.10 20.45 2.58
N SER A 330 -7.28 19.48 2.20
CA SER A 330 -6.82 18.34 3.02
C SER A 330 -5.32 18.40 3.29
N ASN A 331 -4.62 19.31 2.60
CA ASN A 331 -3.20 19.56 2.73
C ASN A 331 -2.95 20.98 3.26
N ASP A 332 -1.78 21.20 3.82
CA ASP A 332 -1.31 22.53 4.17
C ASP A 332 -1.02 23.32 2.88
N PRO A 333 -1.71 24.45 2.61
CA PRO A 333 -1.53 25.20 1.38
C PRO A 333 -0.15 25.89 1.27
N LYS A 334 0.62 25.96 2.37
CA LYS A 334 1.94 26.59 2.40
C LYS A 334 3.06 25.59 2.10
N THR A 335 2.95 24.37 2.64
CA THR A 335 3.99 23.34 2.50
C THR A 335 3.63 22.28 1.47
N GLY A 336 2.33 22.10 1.18
CA GLY A 336 1.80 21.00 0.38
C GLY A 336 1.74 19.67 1.14
N GLU A 337 2.11 19.64 2.42
CA GLU A 337 2.06 18.45 3.25
C GLU A 337 0.62 18.07 3.58
N ARG A 338 0.35 16.79 3.60
CA ARG A 338 -0.98 16.26 3.93
C ARG A 338 -1.24 16.39 5.42
N ILE A 339 -2.31 17.14 5.81
CA ILE A 339 -2.67 17.36 7.20
C ILE A 339 -3.90 16.56 7.67
N VAL A 340 -4.71 16.05 6.76
CA VAL A 340 -5.95 15.32 7.10
C VAL A 340 -5.72 14.06 7.94
N ARG A 341 -4.48 13.57 8.02
CA ARG A 341 -4.10 12.36 8.76
C ARG A 341 -3.40 12.61 10.09
N ASN A 342 -3.24 13.85 10.49
CA ASN A 342 -2.64 14.22 11.78
C ASN A 342 -3.18 15.53 12.37
N HIS A 343 -3.98 16.30 11.61
CA HIS A 343 -4.59 17.55 12.06
C HIS A 343 -6.06 17.64 11.61
N GLY A 344 -6.82 18.55 12.22
CA GLY A 344 -8.09 19.02 11.67
C GLY A 344 -7.86 19.77 10.36
N CYS A 345 -8.76 19.61 9.39
CA CYS A 345 -8.68 20.32 8.10
C CYS A 345 -10.06 20.59 7.51
N ALA A 346 -10.11 21.55 6.56
CA ALA A 346 -11.36 21.98 5.93
C ALA A 346 -12.13 20.83 5.30
N LEU A 347 -11.43 19.93 4.57
CA LEU A 347 -12.09 18.80 3.89
C LEU A 347 -12.55 17.73 4.90
N GLY A 348 -11.80 17.53 5.98
CA GLY A 348 -12.22 16.67 7.09
C GLY A 348 -13.51 17.16 7.74
N ASP A 349 -13.60 18.48 8.02
CA ASP A 349 -14.79 19.10 8.55
C ASP A 349 -15.98 18.99 7.58
N PHE A 350 -15.75 19.26 6.29
CA PHE A 350 -16.76 19.17 5.25
C PHE A 350 -17.36 17.75 5.14
N VAL A 351 -16.52 16.71 5.11
CA VAL A 351 -16.96 15.32 5.03
C VAL A 351 -17.73 14.90 6.29
N ALA A 352 -17.22 15.27 7.46
CA ALA A 352 -17.88 14.95 8.72
C ALA A 352 -19.23 15.66 8.84
N ASP A 353 -19.34 16.92 8.41
CA ASP A 353 -20.60 17.66 8.34
C ASP A 353 -21.58 17.02 7.35
N ALA A 354 -21.10 16.58 6.19
CA ALA A 354 -21.92 15.87 5.20
C ALA A 354 -22.51 14.57 5.78
N TYR A 355 -21.67 13.75 6.39
CA TYR A 355 -22.15 12.51 7.02
C TYR A 355 -23.13 12.79 8.16
N LYS A 356 -22.87 13.82 8.99
CA LYS A 356 -23.78 14.19 10.06
C LYS A 356 -25.16 14.61 9.54
N ALA A 357 -25.20 15.39 8.46
CA ALA A 357 -26.43 15.85 7.85
C ALA A 357 -27.25 14.72 7.19
N VAL A 358 -26.55 13.78 6.51
CA VAL A 358 -27.20 12.71 5.74
C VAL A 358 -27.58 11.51 6.63
N LEU A 359 -26.78 11.20 7.65
CA LEU A 359 -26.98 10.04 8.51
C LEU A 359 -27.85 10.32 9.73
N ASP A 360 -28.06 11.58 10.12
CA ASP A 360 -28.84 12.02 11.28
C ASP A 360 -28.42 11.31 12.58
N CYS A 361 -27.20 11.57 13.04
CA CYS A 361 -26.60 10.94 14.23
C CYS A 361 -25.97 11.98 15.16
N ASP A 362 -25.69 11.60 16.43
CA ASP A 362 -25.10 12.49 17.43
C ASP A 362 -23.64 12.85 17.08
N ILE A 363 -22.84 11.86 16.74
CA ILE A 363 -21.40 11.96 16.50
C ILE A 363 -21.06 11.35 15.16
N VAL A 364 -20.13 11.94 14.43
CA VAL A 364 -19.54 11.37 13.22
C VAL A 364 -18.04 11.20 13.41
N LEU A 365 -17.54 10.05 12.99
CA LEU A 365 -16.12 9.70 12.92
C LEU A 365 -15.75 9.37 11.46
N VAL A 366 -14.80 10.12 10.89
CA VAL A 366 -14.28 9.89 9.55
C VAL A 366 -12.77 9.70 9.64
N ASN A 367 -12.27 8.56 9.21
CA ASN A 367 -10.82 8.33 9.17
C ASN A 367 -10.16 9.15 8.05
N GLY A 368 -9.07 9.84 8.37
CA GLY A 368 -8.32 10.67 7.41
C GLY A 368 -7.82 9.88 6.19
N GLY A 369 -7.62 8.57 6.35
CA GLY A 369 -7.24 7.65 5.28
C GLY A 369 -8.27 7.52 4.16
N SER A 370 -9.55 7.77 4.44
CA SER A 370 -10.62 7.70 3.42
C SER A 370 -10.65 8.93 2.49
N ILE A 371 -9.96 10.02 2.84
CA ILE A 371 -9.89 11.27 2.08
C ILE A 371 -8.60 11.31 1.28
N ARG A 372 -8.68 11.27 -0.06
CA ARG A 372 -7.52 11.02 -0.94
C ARG A 372 -7.12 12.20 -1.81
N ASN A 373 -8.02 13.15 -2.07
CA ASN A 373 -7.74 14.35 -2.86
C ASN A 373 -8.54 15.53 -2.34
N GLU A 374 -8.15 16.76 -2.70
CA GLU A 374 -8.82 18.00 -2.35
C GLU A 374 -9.96 18.32 -3.31
N LEU A 375 -10.96 19.10 -2.86
CA LEU A 375 -11.96 19.65 -3.76
C LEU A 375 -11.51 21.05 -4.23
N GLN A 376 -11.32 21.19 -5.52
CA GLN A 376 -10.88 22.45 -6.10
C GLN A 376 -12.02 23.47 -6.19
N ALA A 377 -11.72 24.76 -6.17
CA ALA A 377 -12.71 25.79 -6.43
C ALA A 377 -13.20 25.73 -7.88
N GLY A 378 -14.51 25.95 -8.08
CA GLY A 378 -15.17 25.89 -9.38
C GLY A 378 -16.23 24.80 -9.46
N VAL A 379 -16.61 24.44 -10.68
CA VAL A 379 -17.58 23.36 -10.93
C VAL A 379 -16.98 22.03 -10.51
N LEU A 380 -17.71 21.30 -9.65
CA LEU A 380 -17.37 19.95 -9.21
C LEU A 380 -18.14 18.93 -10.04
N THR A 381 -17.43 17.94 -10.55
CA THR A 381 -17.98 16.79 -11.28
C THR A 381 -18.00 15.54 -10.43
N TYR A 382 -18.65 14.48 -10.92
CA TYR A 382 -18.60 13.17 -10.27
C TYR A 382 -17.18 12.63 -10.18
N ASN A 383 -16.33 12.93 -11.18
CA ASN A 383 -14.90 12.60 -11.13
C ASN A 383 -14.21 13.19 -9.90
N ASP A 384 -14.44 14.48 -9.61
CA ASP A 384 -13.78 15.17 -8.50
C ASP A 384 -14.17 14.55 -7.15
N ILE A 385 -15.44 14.15 -7.02
CA ILE A 385 -15.93 13.45 -5.82
C ILE A 385 -15.28 12.07 -5.69
N LEU A 386 -15.19 11.30 -6.78
CA LEU A 386 -14.58 9.97 -6.74
C LEU A 386 -13.04 10.03 -6.57
N GLU A 387 -12.38 11.07 -7.03
CA GLU A 387 -10.96 11.28 -6.75
C GLU A 387 -10.72 11.56 -5.26
N ALA A 388 -11.61 12.30 -4.62
CA ALA A 388 -11.53 12.58 -3.19
C ALA A 388 -11.94 11.37 -2.33
N PHE A 389 -12.92 10.55 -2.80
CA PHE A 389 -13.50 9.41 -2.05
C PHE A 389 -13.56 8.13 -2.91
N PRO A 390 -12.41 7.53 -3.23
CA PRO A 390 -12.35 6.45 -4.23
C PRO A 390 -12.75 5.06 -3.71
N PHE A 391 -12.97 4.87 -2.41
CA PHE A 391 -13.18 3.55 -1.82
C PHE A 391 -14.59 2.99 -2.03
N GLY A 392 -15.61 3.86 -2.02
CA GLY A 392 -17.01 3.44 -2.07
C GLY A 392 -17.46 2.75 -0.77
N ASN A 393 -16.92 3.19 0.35
CA ASN A 393 -17.34 2.70 1.66
C ASN A 393 -18.82 3.01 1.89
N MET A 394 -19.56 2.02 2.40
CA MET A 394 -20.94 2.24 2.79
C MET A 394 -21.01 2.91 4.16
N CYS A 395 -21.78 3.99 4.28
CA CYS A 395 -21.98 4.70 5.53
C CYS A 395 -22.91 3.91 6.46
N THR A 396 -22.59 3.93 7.75
CA THR A 396 -23.26 3.15 8.80
C THR A 396 -23.48 4.03 10.03
N VAL A 397 -24.54 3.78 10.77
CA VAL A 397 -24.79 4.37 12.10
C VAL A 397 -24.98 3.25 13.12
N LEU A 398 -24.30 3.36 14.27
CA LEU A 398 -24.37 2.38 15.36
C LEU A 398 -24.49 3.06 16.72
N GLU A 399 -24.89 2.27 17.74
CA GLU A 399 -24.84 2.68 19.14
C GLU A 399 -23.44 2.44 19.70
N ALA A 400 -22.80 3.49 20.24
CA ALA A 400 -21.52 3.35 20.93
C ALA A 400 -21.52 4.14 22.26
N SER A 401 -20.86 3.62 23.27
CA SER A 401 -20.63 4.34 24.51
C SER A 401 -19.60 5.46 24.30
N GLY A 402 -19.66 6.51 25.12
CA GLY A 402 -18.64 7.55 25.11
C GLY A 402 -17.24 6.99 25.35
N GLN A 403 -17.11 5.89 26.09
CA GLN A 403 -15.81 5.20 26.25
C GLN A 403 -15.28 4.65 24.93
N GLN A 404 -16.13 4.04 24.10
CA GLN A 404 -15.73 3.54 22.78
C GLN A 404 -15.35 4.69 21.84
N VAL A 405 -16.07 5.81 21.90
CA VAL A 405 -15.72 7.03 21.14
C VAL A 405 -14.35 7.56 21.58
N LEU A 406 -14.11 7.68 22.90
CA LEU A 406 -12.83 8.15 23.45
C LEU A 406 -11.67 7.21 23.05
N ASP A 407 -11.90 5.90 23.07
CA ASP A 407 -10.90 4.90 22.65
C ASP A 407 -10.58 5.00 21.15
N ALA A 408 -11.58 5.28 20.32
CA ALA A 408 -11.39 5.49 18.89
C ALA A 408 -10.58 6.75 18.58
N LEU A 409 -10.86 7.87 19.28
CA LEU A 409 -10.09 9.10 19.15
C LEU A 409 -8.64 8.90 19.59
N GLU A 410 -8.40 8.19 20.70
CA GLU A 410 -7.07 7.88 21.21
C GLU A 410 -6.28 6.97 20.25
N MET A 411 -6.96 5.94 19.68
CA MET A 411 -6.38 5.07 18.66
C MET A 411 -5.99 5.88 17.41
N GLY A 412 -6.87 6.75 16.93
CA GLY A 412 -6.60 7.61 15.77
C GLY A 412 -5.45 8.59 15.98
N ALA A 413 -5.26 9.05 17.20
CA ALA A 413 -4.19 10.00 17.57
C ALA A 413 -2.86 9.31 17.93
N MET A 414 -2.79 7.97 17.95
CA MET A 414 -1.65 7.25 18.54
C MET A 414 -0.30 7.56 17.88
N SER A 415 -0.29 7.79 16.57
CA SER A 415 0.94 8.04 15.80
C SER A 415 1.37 9.50 15.77
N TYR A 416 0.53 10.43 16.24
CA TYR A 416 0.85 11.86 16.19
C TYR A 416 2.25 12.14 16.78
N PRO A 417 3.12 12.95 16.11
CA PRO A 417 2.85 13.85 14.98
C PRO A 417 2.85 13.18 13.59
N GLU A 418 3.24 11.91 13.50
CA GLU A 418 3.26 11.18 12.24
C GLU A 418 1.84 10.98 11.70
N GLU A 419 1.72 10.81 10.38
CA GLU A 419 0.47 10.53 9.71
C GLU A 419 -0.12 9.16 10.11
N SER A 420 -1.45 9.10 10.28
CA SER A 420 -2.19 7.85 10.44
C SER A 420 -3.46 7.85 9.60
N GLY A 421 -3.69 6.78 8.83
CA GLY A 421 -4.96 6.58 8.13
C GLY A 421 -6.16 6.60 9.08
N GLY A 422 -5.99 6.10 10.30
CA GLY A 422 -7.00 6.05 11.36
C GLY A 422 -7.22 7.36 12.12
N PHE A 423 -6.53 8.46 11.79
CA PHE A 423 -6.77 9.75 12.42
C PHE A 423 -8.20 10.23 12.17
N MET A 424 -8.93 10.62 13.24
CA MET A 424 -10.36 10.92 13.16
C MET A 424 -10.65 12.38 12.91
N GLN A 425 -11.21 12.69 11.73
CA GLN A 425 -11.97 13.90 11.46
C GLN A 425 -13.38 13.72 12.02
N VAL A 426 -14.00 14.75 12.58
CA VAL A 426 -15.19 14.58 13.43
C VAL A 426 -16.29 15.61 13.15
N ALA A 427 -17.55 15.26 13.46
CA ALA A 427 -18.65 16.21 13.62
C ALA A 427 -19.51 15.80 14.82
N GLY A 428 -20.22 16.80 15.41
CA GLY A 428 -21.00 16.60 16.65
C GLY A 428 -20.14 16.51 17.91
N LEU A 429 -18.81 16.54 17.78
CA LEU A 429 -17.87 16.61 18.89
C LEU A 429 -16.65 17.49 18.55
N SER A 430 -15.91 17.90 19.60
CA SER A 430 -14.58 18.47 19.47
C SER A 430 -13.63 17.83 20.48
N TYR A 431 -12.31 17.85 20.20
CA TYR A 431 -11.30 17.28 21.09
C TYR A 431 -9.93 17.94 20.92
N THR A 432 -9.06 17.76 21.92
CA THR A 432 -7.68 18.24 21.93
C THR A 432 -6.71 17.07 22.01
N ILE A 433 -5.62 17.11 21.23
CA ILE A 433 -4.49 16.20 21.36
C ILE A 433 -3.40 16.92 22.17
N ASP A 434 -3.03 16.37 23.32
CA ASP A 434 -1.88 16.80 24.10
C ASP A 434 -0.61 16.12 23.56
N SER A 435 0.15 16.88 22.76
CA SER A 435 1.36 16.36 22.10
C SER A 435 2.50 16.04 23.07
N SER A 436 2.46 16.58 24.29
CA SER A 436 3.44 16.28 25.33
C SER A 436 3.25 14.90 25.97
N VAL A 437 2.07 14.28 25.77
CA VAL A 437 1.75 12.95 26.30
C VAL A 437 2.08 11.90 25.24
N PRO A 438 3.02 10.97 25.48
CA PRO A 438 3.29 9.88 24.55
C PRO A 438 2.10 8.93 24.48
N SER A 439 1.88 8.33 23.29
CA SER A 439 0.82 7.32 23.14
C SER A 439 1.04 6.13 24.07
N SER A 440 -0.02 5.70 24.73
CA SER A 440 -0.06 4.49 25.56
C SER A 440 -1.06 3.45 25.03
N VAL A 441 -1.45 3.56 23.75
CA VAL A 441 -2.27 2.58 23.03
C VAL A 441 -1.51 1.29 22.91
N MET A 442 -2.16 0.18 23.25
CA MET A 442 -1.66 -1.19 23.04
C MET A 442 -2.44 -1.85 21.91
N LEU A 443 -1.70 -2.50 21.02
CA LEU A 443 -2.26 -3.25 19.89
C LEU A 443 -2.02 -4.75 20.07
N ASP A 444 -2.90 -5.56 19.46
CA ASP A 444 -2.69 -7.01 19.32
C ASP A 444 -1.72 -7.34 18.17
N GLU A 445 -1.50 -8.64 17.92
CA GLU A 445 -0.61 -9.13 16.85
C GLU A 445 -1.10 -8.80 15.43
N LYS A 446 -2.31 -8.26 15.28
CA LYS A 446 -2.91 -7.86 13.99
C LYS A 446 -3.03 -6.35 13.82
N GLY A 447 -2.57 -5.57 14.81
CA GLY A 447 -2.72 -4.12 14.80
C GLY A 447 -4.07 -3.62 15.34
N ASN A 448 -4.89 -4.48 15.94
CA ASN A 448 -6.15 -4.04 16.54
C ASN A 448 -5.94 -3.42 17.92
N PHE A 449 -6.75 -2.41 18.25
CA PHE A 449 -6.79 -1.80 19.58
C PHE A 449 -7.07 -2.85 20.68
N VAL A 450 -6.28 -2.80 21.76
CA VAL A 450 -6.51 -3.62 22.95
C VAL A 450 -6.98 -2.76 24.11
N LYS A 451 -6.23 -1.72 24.43
CA LYS A 451 -6.52 -0.76 25.51
C LYS A 451 -5.57 0.44 25.47
N VAL A 452 -5.88 1.44 26.27
CA VAL A 452 -4.95 2.49 26.66
C VAL A 452 -4.34 2.09 28.02
N ALA A 453 -3.02 1.95 28.07
CA ALA A 453 -2.31 1.42 29.26
C ALA A 453 -1.87 2.50 30.27
N GLY A 454 -1.82 3.76 29.85
CA GLY A 454 -1.34 4.90 30.66
C GLY A 454 -2.20 6.14 30.50
N ALA A 455 -1.57 7.30 30.52
CA ALA A 455 -2.25 8.58 30.28
C ALA A 455 -2.76 8.65 28.83
N ARG A 456 -3.91 9.27 28.64
CA ARG A 456 -4.46 9.59 27.33
C ARG A 456 -3.89 10.90 26.82
N ARG A 457 -3.60 10.95 25.52
CA ARG A 457 -3.25 12.20 24.83
C ARG A 457 -4.47 12.95 24.30
N VAL A 458 -5.58 12.24 24.11
CA VAL A 458 -6.86 12.85 23.74
C VAL A 458 -7.54 13.34 25.01
N VAL A 459 -7.74 14.67 25.08
CA VAL A 459 -8.31 15.37 26.23
C VAL A 459 -9.39 16.36 25.76
N ASP A 460 -10.10 16.96 26.71
CA ASP A 460 -11.10 18.01 26.47
C ASP A 460 -12.13 17.62 25.39
N VAL A 461 -12.58 16.36 25.41
CA VAL A 461 -13.59 15.88 24.45
C VAL A 461 -14.96 16.44 24.85
N MET A 462 -15.57 17.20 23.93
CA MET A 462 -16.86 17.85 24.13
C MET A 462 -17.87 17.35 23.08
N VAL A 463 -19.08 17.04 23.50
CA VAL A 463 -20.22 16.70 22.62
C VAL A 463 -21.31 17.72 22.88
N ASP A 464 -21.75 18.43 21.84
CA ASP A 464 -22.73 19.53 21.94
C ASP A 464 -22.36 20.55 23.05
N GLY A 465 -21.07 20.90 23.15
CA GLY A 465 -20.56 21.86 24.10
C GLY A 465 -20.49 21.39 25.57
N LYS A 466 -20.72 20.10 25.84
CA LYS A 466 -20.60 19.46 27.15
C LYS A 466 -19.52 18.40 27.15
N PRO A 467 -18.82 18.19 28.29
CA PRO A 467 -17.86 17.09 28.40
C PRO A 467 -18.47 15.75 28.00
N LEU A 468 -17.73 14.94 27.25
CA LEU A 468 -18.14 13.59 26.85
C LEU A 468 -18.46 12.75 28.09
N ASP A 469 -19.68 12.22 28.17
CA ASP A 469 -20.04 11.22 29.18
C ASP A 469 -19.65 9.83 28.66
N VAL A 470 -18.63 9.23 29.25
CA VAL A 470 -18.08 7.92 28.84
C VAL A 470 -19.09 6.78 28.98
N ASN A 471 -20.12 6.93 29.83
CA ASN A 471 -21.14 5.91 30.08
C ASN A 471 -22.41 6.09 29.21
N LYS A 472 -22.59 7.28 28.63
CA LYS A 472 -23.73 7.53 27.75
C LYS A 472 -23.59 6.80 26.44
N ILE A 473 -24.70 6.31 25.88
CA ILE A 473 -24.75 5.75 24.54
C ILE A 473 -25.09 6.89 23.56
N TYR A 474 -24.31 6.98 22.50
CA TYR A 474 -24.49 7.91 21.40
C TYR A 474 -24.77 7.16 20.11
N SER A 475 -25.51 7.78 19.20
CA SER A 475 -25.57 7.35 17.81
C SER A 475 -24.30 7.87 17.09
N VAL A 476 -23.49 6.93 16.59
CA VAL A 476 -22.21 7.23 15.94
C VAL A 476 -22.29 6.85 14.47
N GLY A 477 -22.13 7.82 13.59
CA GLY A 477 -22.11 7.67 12.14
C GLY A 477 -20.69 7.72 11.57
N GLY A 478 -20.48 7.07 10.43
CA GLY A 478 -19.22 7.04 9.71
C GLY A 478 -19.22 5.99 8.62
N ASN A 479 -18.06 5.75 8.00
CA ASN A 479 -17.97 4.67 7.02
C ASN A 479 -17.89 3.30 7.70
N GLY A 480 -18.46 2.29 7.04
CA GLY A 480 -18.51 0.92 7.56
C GLY A 480 -17.16 0.24 7.67
N TYR A 481 -16.13 0.74 6.96
CA TYR A 481 -14.76 0.28 7.11
C TYR A 481 -14.30 0.42 8.57
N ILE A 482 -14.47 1.63 9.15
CA ILE A 482 -14.12 1.90 10.55
C ILE A 482 -15.13 1.27 11.53
N LEU A 483 -16.42 1.57 11.34
CA LEU A 483 -17.41 1.29 12.37
C LEU A 483 -17.87 -0.17 12.42
N LYS A 484 -17.91 -0.84 11.26
CA LYS A 484 -18.43 -2.21 11.15
C LYS A 484 -17.34 -3.26 10.98
N SER A 485 -16.31 -2.92 10.17
CA SER A 485 -15.29 -3.89 9.76
C SER A 485 -14.01 -3.83 10.60
N ALA A 486 -13.91 -2.92 11.57
CA ALA A 486 -12.73 -2.70 12.40
C ALA A 486 -11.48 -2.27 11.59
N GLY A 487 -11.69 -1.52 10.51
CA GLY A 487 -10.60 -0.90 9.75
C GLY A 487 -9.75 0.00 10.63
N ASP A 488 -8.49 0.18 10.25
CA ASP A 488 -7.47 0.87 11.03
C ASP A 488 -7.39 0.38 12.50
N GLY A 489 -7.75 -0.89 12.75
CA GLY A 489 -7.70 -1.49 14.08
C GLY A 489 -8.80 -1.04 15.05
N MET A 490 -9.87 -0.37 14.58
CA MET A 490 -10.97 0.19 15.39
C MET A 490 -11.94 -0.87 15.92
N ILE A 491 -11.42 -1.90 16.57
CA ILE A 491 -12.20 -3.06 17.05
C ILE A 491 -13.17 -2.72 18.18
N MET A 492 -13.07 -1.54 18.81
CA MET A 492 -13.95 -1.13 19.90
C MET A 492 -15.43 -1.06 19.49
N PHE A 493 -15.73 -0.91 18.21
CA PHE A 493 -17.10 -0.87 17.70
C PHE A 493 -17.65 -2.27 17.31
N LYS A 494 -16.81 -3.31 17.35
CA LYS A 494 -17.21 -4.66 16.93
C LYS A 494 -18.37 -5.19 17.76
N GLY A 495 -19.45 -5.59 17.08
CA GLY A 495 -20.66 -6.11 17.74
C GLY A 495 -21.59 -5.03 18.30
N ALA A 496 -21.31 -3.76 18.08
CA ALA A 496 -22.22 -2.66 18.41
C ALA A 496 -23.55 -2.81 17.66
N LYS A 497 -24.63 -2.34 18.26
CA LYS A 497 -25.96 -2.39 17.66
C LYS A 497 -26.02 -1.42 16.49
N LEU A 498 -26.31 -1.92 15.29
CA LEU A 498 -26.51 -1.10 14.10
C LEU A 498 -27.87 -0.41 14.16
N LEU A 499 -27.89 0.90 13.96
CA LEU A 499 -29.08 1.71 13.79
C LEU A 499 -29.42 1.90 12.30
N GLN A 500 -28.38 2.09 11.46
CA GLN A 500 -28.50 2.13 10.01
C GLN A 500 -27.30 1.35 9.43
N ASP A 501 -27.56 0.41 8.53
CA ASP A 501 -26.52 -0.39 7.90
C ASP A 501 -26.50 -0.13 6.39
N ALA A 502 -25.33 0.17 5.84
CA ALA A 502 -25.06 0.34 4.41
C ALA A 502 -26.12 1.25 3.70
N LYS A 503 -26.45 2.37 4.34
CA LYS A 503 -27.51 3.28 3.88
C LYS A 503 -27.19 3.92 2.53
N ILE A 504 -25.94 4.40 2.39
CA ILE A 504 -25.47 5.20 1.25
C ILE A 504 -23.95 5.06 1.15
N SER A 505 -23.37 5.17 -0.05
CA SER A 505 -21.92 5.21 -0.18
C SER A 505 -21.34 6.55 0.31
N ASP A 506 -20.06 6.57 0.65
CA ASP A 506 -19.32 7.78 1.04
C ASP A 506 -19.44 8.90 -0.02
N ALA A 507 -19.17 8.58 -1.30
CA ALA A 507 -19.27 9.53 -2.39
C ALA A 507 -20.73 10.03 -2.60
N ASP A 508 -21.72 9.14 -2.53
CA ASP A 508 -23.13 9.53 -2.68
C ASP A 508 -23.60 10.40 -1.51
N ALA A 509 -23.14 10.15 -0.28
CA ALA A 509 -23.45 11.00 0.87
C ALA A 509 -22.89 12.42 0.71
N ILE A 510 -21.69 12.55 0.17
CA ILE A 510 -21.09 13.85 -0.16
C ILE A 510 -21.90 14.56 -1.25
N MET A 511 -22.31 13.85 -2.31
CA MET A 511 -23.12 14.43 -3.39
C MET A 511 -24.50 14.85 -2.88
N GLU A 512 -25.15 14.03 -2.06
CA GLU A 512 -26.45 14.37 -1.45
C GLU A 512 -26.34 15.62 -0.59
N TYR A 513 -25.27 15.75 0.20
CA TYR A 513 -25.02 16.93 1.01
C TYR A 513 -24.83 18.19 0.16
N ILE A 514 -23.99 18.13 -0.89
CA ILE A 514 -23.79 19.25 -1.82
C ILE A 514 -25.11 19.67 -2.47
N GLN A 515 -25.84 18.72 -3.04
CA GLN A 515 -27.03 18.99 -3.84
C GLN A 515 -28.24 19.41 -3.01
N ASN A 516 -28.50 18.68 -1.91
CA ASN A 516 -29.75 18.81 -1.17
C ASN A 516 -29.66 19.66 0.10
N HIS A 517 -28.47 19.76 0.72
CA HIS A 517 -28.28 20.55 1.94
C HIS A 517 -27.56 21.86 1.70
N LEU A 518 -26.72 21.96 0.66
CA LEU A 518 -25.96 23.16 0.32
C LEU A 518 -26.47 23.88 -0.95
N ASN A 519 -27.62 23.47 -1.52
CA ASN A 519 -28.16 24.03 -2.76
C ASN A 519 -27.11 24.02 -3.89
N ALA A 520 -26.39 22.92 -4.07
CA ALA A 520 -25.32 22.70 -5.02
C ALA A 520 -24.11 23.68 -4.91
N LYS A 521 -23.91 24.32 -3.74
CA LYS A 521 -22.81 25.27 -3.51
C LYS A 521 -22.09 25.06 -2.20
N ILE A 522 -20.81 24.69 -2.23
CA ILE A 522 -19.93 24.69 -1.09
C ILE A 522 -19.47 26.14 -0.84
N SER A 523 -19.86 26.70 0.31
CA SER A 523 -19.58 28.10 0.65
C SER A 523 -18.17 28.27 1.23
N ASP A 524 -17.82 29.53 1.51
CA ASP A 524 -16.59 29.95 2.19
C ASP A 524 -16.48 29.51 3.67
N LYS A 525 -17.51 28.86 4.22
CA LYS A 525 -17.45 28.20 5.53
C LYS A 525 -16.21 27.30 5.65
N TYR A 526 -15.81 26.66 4.55
CA TYR A 526 -14.68 25.74 4.49
C TYR A 526 -13.39 26.38 3.91
N ALA A 527 -13.24 27.70 3.97
CA ALA A 527 -12.08 28.40 3.42
C ALA A 527 -10.81 28.23 4.28
N ASN A 528 -10.96 28.00 5.60
CA ASN A 528 -9.81 27.79 6.48
C ASN A 528 -9.23 26.38 6.32
N ALA A 529 -8.07 26.26 5.70
CA ALA A 529 -7.42 24.97 5.43
C ALA A 529 -7.25 24.09 6.69
N TYR A 530 -7.09 24.71 7.85
CA TYR A 530 -6.89 24.02 9.15
C TYR A 530 -8.20 23.71 9.89
N GLY A 531 -9.34 23.80 9.21
CA GLY A 531 -10.66 23.52 9.76
C GLY A 531 -11.20 24.61 10.68
N ASP A 532 -12.30 24.32 11.38
CA ASP A 532 -13.02 25.26 12.25
C ASP A 532 -12.59 25.21 13.73
N GLY A 533 -11.57 24.42 14.06
CA GLY A 533 -11.03 24.31 15.42
C GLY A 533 -11.68 23.22 16.28
N ARG A 534 -12.51 22.34 15.69
CA ARG A 534 -13.08 21.19 16.42
C ARG A 534 -12.03 20.15 16.82
N ILE A 535 -10.88 20.16 16.17
CA ILE A 535 -9.68 19.38 16.54
C ILE A 535 -8.56 20.36 16.82
N THR A 536 -8.00 20.31 18.01
CA THR A 536 -6.90 21.18 18.43
C THR A 536 -5.71 20.37 18.93
N ILE A 537 -4.51 20.93 18.84
CA ILE A 537 -3.27 20.31 19.30
C ILE A 537 -2.59 21.30 20.24
N LYS A 538 -2.16 20.82 21.44
CA LYS A 538 -1.42 21.61 22.42
C LYS A 538 -0.10 20.96 22.81
#